data_4d843b528ffab8d2d8b5f1fa240ea204
#
_entry.id   4d843b528ffab8d2d8b5f1fa240ea204
#
_cell.length_a   1.000
_cell.length_b   1.000
_cell.length_c   1.000
_cell.angle_alpha   90.00
_cell.angle_beta   90.00
_cell.angle_gamma   90.00
#
_symmetry.space_group_name_H-M   'P 1'
#
loop_
_entity.id
_entity.type
_entity.pdbx_description
1 polymer ?
#
loop_
_entity_poly.entity_id
_entity_poly.type
_entity_poly.pdbx_seq_one_letter_code
_entity_poly.pdbx_strand_id
1 'polypeptide(L)'
;MKFSVLMSLYIKENPQYLRECFESLVAQTHPADEIVLVFDGAVTPELEAVVSEFETKLPLNLVNLPKNLGLGKALNEGLKHCSHDWVFRMDTDDICVPERFAKQVAFIEQHPDTIIFGGQIAEFGENIQDIVAYRNVPTEAQDIVKFTQKRCPFNHMTVAYQKSAVINCGGYEDLQEDYYLWIKLVAQGQKVANLPDILVYARVGNGMVGRRRGLNQAKAEWR
;
A
#
# COMPACT_ATOMS: atom_id res chain seq x y z
N MET A 1 -18.52 -3.11 6.72
CA MET A 1 -18.22 -3.59 5.35
C MET A 1 -17.06 -4.58 5.40
N LYS A 2 -16.82 -5.36 4.33
CA LYS A 2 -15.66 -6.28 4.24
C LYS A 2 -14.61 -5.76 3.27
N PHE A 3 -13.33 -6.04 3.55
CA PHE A 3 -12.20 -5.61 2.71
C PHE A 3 -11.03 -6.60 2.77
N SER A 4 -10.21 -6.59 1.74
CA SER A 4 -8.94 -7.33 1.67
C SER A 4 -7.79 -6.35 1.87
N VAL A 5 -6.76 -6.73 2.61
CA VAL A 5 -5.46 -6.05 2.61
C VAL A 5 -4.56 -6.71 1.58
N LEU A 6 -3.90 -5.94 0.72
CA LEU A 6 -2.98 -6.45 -0.31
C LEU A 6 -1.54 -6.03 -0.01
N MET A 7 -0.68 -7.02 0.12
CA MET A 7 0.74 -6.89 0.44
C MET A 7 1.61 -7.70 -0.51
N SER A 8 2.85 -7.28 -0.71
CA SER A 8 3.85 -8.03 -1.47
C SER A 8 5.14 -8.16 -0.67
N LEU A 9 5.63 -9.37 -0.52
CA LEU A 9 6.84 -9.71 0.20
C LEU A 9 7.89 -10.25 -0.79
N TYR A 10 9.13 -9.77 -0.68
CA TYR A 10 10.23 -10.23 -1.53
C TYR A 10 11.49 -10.52 -0.70
N ILE A 11 12.46 -11.21 -1.30
CA ILE A 11 13.63 -11.79 -0.62
C ILE A 11 14.52 -10.78 0.15
N LYS A 12 14.49 -9.49 -0.20
CA LYS A 12 15.31 -8.46 0.46
C LYS A 12 14.62 -7.77 1.63
N GLU A 13 13.40 -8.19 1.97
CA GLU A 13 12.72 -7.65 3.14
C GLU A 13 13.45 -8.03 4.43
N ASN A 14 13.34 -7.17 5.44
CA ASN A 14 13.89 -7.41 6.76
C ASN A 14 12.85 -8.18 7.62
N PRO A 15 13.20 -9.38 8.15
CA PRO A 15 12.26 -10.15 8.97
C PRO A 15 11.73 -9.38 10.20
N GLN A 16 12.54 -8.51 10.82
CA GLN A 16 12.10 -7.70 11.94
C GLN A 16 11.06 -6.66 11.51
N TYR A 17 11.24 -6.03 10.34
CA TYR A 17 10.28 -5.04 9.83
C TYR A 17 8.96 -5.68 9.45
N LEU A 18 9.01 -6.85 8.81
CA LEU A 18 7.83 -7.66 8.53
C LEU A 18 7.08 -8.03 9.81
N ARG A 19 7.79 -8.39 10.88
CA ARG A 19 7.21 -8.69 12.19
C ARG A 19 6.47 -7.47 12.75
N GLU A 20 7.13 -6.31 12.79
CA GLU A 20 6.54 -5.06 13.27
C GLU A 20 5.31 -4.64 12.46
N CYS A 21 5.37 -4.82 11.14
CA CYS A 21 4.22 -4.62 10.26
C CYS A 21 3.05 -5.53 10.68
N PHE A 22 3.26 -6.83 10.81
CA PHE A 22 2.20 -7.77 11.18
C PHE A 22 1.65 -7.52 12.59
N GLU A 23 2.50 -7.16 13.56
CA GLU A 23 2.06 -6.76 14.89
C GLU A 23 1.13 -5.54 14.82
N SER A 24 1.42 -4.57 13.95
CA SER A 24 0.56 -3.40 13.73
C SER A 24 -0.79 -3.77 13.08
N LEU A 25 -0.82 -4.81 12.24
CA LEU A 25 -2.06 -5.33 11.66
C LEU A 25 -2.90 -6.10 12.70
N VAL A 26 -2.26 -6.86 13.60
CA VAL A 26 -2.94 -7.50 14.74
C VAL A 26 -3.53 -6.46 15.69
N ALA A 27 -2.85 -5.32 15.87
CA ALA A 27 -3.26 -4.26 16.78
C ALA A 27 -4.37 -3.34 16.22
N GLN A 28 -4.87 -3.59 15.01
CA GLN A 28 -5.93 -2.76 14.43
C GLN A 28 -7.23 -2.84 15.25
N THR A 29 -7.84 -1.70 15.53
CA THR A 29 -9.13 -1.59 16.23
C THR A 29 -10.30 -2.13 15.39
N HIS A 30 -10.12 -2.21 14.08
CA HIS A 30 -11.03 -2.88 13.13
C HIS A 30 -10.19 -3.89 12.34
N PRO A 31 -10.30 -5.21 12.60
CA PRO A 31 -9.45 -6.20 11.96
C PRO A 31 -9.76 -6.32 10.46
N ALA A 32 -8.77 -6.73 9.68
CA ALA A 32 -8.96 -7.09 8.29
C ALA A 32 -9.77 -8.40 8.15
N ASP A 33 -10.65 -8.47 7.12
CA ASP A 33 -11.37 -9.71 6.81
C ASP A 33 -10.47 -10.72 6.07
N GLU A 34 -9.48 -10.21 5.31
CA GLU A 34 -8.52 -10.99 4.53
C GLU A 34 -7.23 -10.19 4.35
N ILE A 35 -6.10 -10.86 4.37
CA ILE A 35 -4.79 -10.29 4.01
C ILE A 35 -4.18 -11.16 2.93
N VAL A 36 -4.18 -10.68 1.69
CA VAL A 36 -3.51 -11.34 0.57
C VAL A 36 -2.04 -10.92 0.59
N LEU A 37 -1.16 -11.86 0.95
CA LEU A 37 0.28 -11.69 0.97
C LEU A 37 0.91 -12.42 -0.21
N VAL A 38 1.44 -11.65 -1.16
CA VAL A 38 2.10 -12.20 -2.36
C VAL A 38 3.58 -12.38 -2.06
N PHE A 39 4.09 -13.61 -2.14
CA PHE A 39 5.51 -13.91 -2.18
C PHE A 39 6.01 -13.65 -3.60
N ASP A 40 6.70 -12.55 -3.83
CA ASP A 40 7.26 -12.18 -5.14
C ASP A 40 8.55 -12.96 -5.41
N GLY A 41 8.40 -14.23 -5.72
CA GLY A 41 9.44 -15.24 -5.79
C GLY A 41 9.77 -15.86 -4.43
N ALA A 42 10.81 -16.68 -4.38
CA ALA A 42 11.29 -17.29 -3.14
C ALA A 42 11.74 -16.21 -2.14
N VAL A 43 11.40 -16.40 -0.88
CA VAL A 43 11.85 -15.56 0.25
C VAL A 43 12.81 -16.35 1.14
N THR A 44 13.40 -15.70 2.14
CA THR A 44 14.33 -16.37 3.05
C THR A 44 13.59 -17.21 4.11
N PRO A 45 14.21 -18.26 4.68
CA PRO A 45 13.59 -19.04 5.77
C PRO A 45 13.19 -18.18 6.98
N GLU A 46 13.90 -17.10 7.26
CA GLU A 46 13.60 -16.17 8.34
C GLU A 46 12.30 -15.40 8.06
N LEU A 47 12.06 -15.00 6.83
CA LEU A 47 10.80 -14.35 6.42
C LEU A 47 9.64 -15.36 6.47
N GLU A 48 9.84 -16.60 5.98
CA GLU A 48 8.84 -17.67 6.08
C GLU A 48 8.47 -17.97 7.54
N ALA A 49 9.46 -18.00 8.43
CA ALA A 49 9.23 -18.21 9.87
C ALA A 49 8.36 -17.10 10.48
N VAL A 50 8.60 -15.83 10.12
CA VAL A 50 7.74 -14.72 10.57
C VAL A 50 6.32 -14.88 10.03
N VAL A 51 6.14 -15.19 8.75
CA VAL A 51 4.81 -15.38 8.16
C VAL A 51 4.07 -16.50 8.90
N SER A 52 4.71 -17.67 9.11
CA SER A 52 4.11 -18.83 9.79
C SER A 52 3.71 -18.51 11.24
N GLU A 53 4.45 -17.67 11.96
CA GLU A 53 4.07 -17.23 13.30
C GLU A 53 2.75 -16.46 13.33
N PHE A 54 2.45 -15.73 12.26
CA PHE A 54 1.26 -14.88 12.19
C PHE A 54 0.05 -15.51 11.49
N GLU A 55 0.17 -16.70 10.88
CA GLU A 55 -0.94 -17.40 10.23
C GLU A 55 -2.14 -17.68 11.18
N THR A 56 -1.88 -17.84 12.48
CA THR A 56 -2.95 -18.02 13.47
C THR A 56 -3.51 -16.72 14.05
N LYS A 57 -2.84 -15.60 13.81
CA LYS A 57 -3.17 -14.28 14.37
C LYS A 57 -3.84 -13.36 13.33
N LEU A 58 -3.55 -13.57 12.05
CA LEU A 58 -4.02 -12.78 10.92
C LEU A 58 -4.68 -13.67 9.87
N PRO A 59 -5.71 -13.20 9.17
CA PRO A 59 -6.39 -13.94 8.11
C PRO A 59 -5.55 -13.94 6.81
N LEU A 60 -4.36 -14.54 6.85
CA LEU A 60 -3.42 -14.58 5.73
C LEU A 60 -3.90 -15.51 4.62
N ASN A 61 -3.89 -15.02 3.40
CA ASN A 61 -4.05 -15.76 2.15
C ASN A 61 -2.74 -15.64 1.36
N LEU A 62 -1.93 -16.71 1.32
CA LEU A 62 -0.59 -16.70 0.75
C LEU A 62 -0.65 -17.00 -0.75
N VAL A 63 -0.06 -16.13 -1.56
CA VAL A 63 0.06 -16.28 -3.02
C VAL A 63 1.54 -16.38 -3.39
N ASN A 64 1.98 -17.54 -3.88
CA ASN A 64 3.37 -17.81 -4.20
C ASN A 64 3.63 -17.61 -5.69
N LEU A 65 4.47 -16.64 -6.05
CA LEU A 65 4.95 -16.50 -7.43
C LEU A 65 6.20 -17.37 -7.66
N PRO A 66 6.32 -17.99 -8.84
CA PRO A 66 7.46 -18.88 -9.12
C PRO A 66 8.81 -18.16 -9.20
N LYS A 67 8.80 -16.84 -9.39
CA LYS A 67 9.98 -15.98 -9.46
C LYS A 67 9.61 -14.54 -9.14
N ASN A 68 10.59 -13.71 -8.80
CA ASN A 68 10.40 -12.27 -8.63
C ASN A 68 9.96 -11.63 -9.96
N LEU A 69 8.82 -10.99 -9.96
CA LEU A 69 8.21 -10.29 -11.10
C LEU A 69 8.25 -8.76 -10.93
N GLY A 70 8.55 -8.26 -9.74
CA GLY A 70 8.48 -6.86 -9.34
C GLY A 70 7.12 -6.47 -8.77
N LEU A 71 7.11 -5.37 -8.00
CA LEU A 71 5.98 -4.96 -7.16
C LEU A 71 4.67 -4.86 -7.93
N GLY A 72 4.64 -4.15 -9.06
CA GLY A 72 3.39 -3.94 -9.84
C GLY A 72 2.77 -5.26 -10.30
N LYS A 73 3.57 -6.20 -10.83
CA LYS A 73 3.08 -7.52 -11.26
C LYS A 73 2.65 -8.38 -10.08
N ALA A 74 3.39 -8.35 -8.98
CA ALA A 74 3.01 -9.07 -7.78
C ALA A 74 1.66 -8.56 -7.22
N LEU A 75 1.45 -7.24 -7.18
CA LEU A 75 0.18 -6.66 -6.76
C LEU A 75 -0.97 -7.01 -7.72
N ASN A 76 -0.74 -7.00 -9.03
CA ASN A 76 -1.74 -7.43 -10.02
C ASN A 76 -2.13 -8.91 -9.83
N GLU A 77 -1.18 -9.76 -9.52
CA GLU A 77 -1.48 -11.16 -9.23
C GLU A 77 -2.27 -11.27 -7.92
N GLY A 78 -1.82 -10.60 -6.86
CA GLY A 78 -2.52 -10.58 -5.58
C GLY A 78 -3.96 -10.06 -5.68
N LEU A 79 -4.22 -9.05 -6.53
CA LEU A 79 -5.58 -8.55 -6.76
C LEU A 79 -6.56 -9.63 -7.23
N LYS A 80 -6.11 -10.61 -8.00
CA LYS A 80 -6.96 -11.73 -8.46
C LYS A 80 -7.42 -12.59 -7.28
N HIS A 81 -6.64 -12.65 -6.22
CA HIS A 81 -6.89 -13.44 -5.01
C HIS A 81 -7.63 -12.67 -3.91
N CYS A 82 -7.76 -11.34 -4.01
CA CYS A 82 -8.58 -10.56 -3.09
C CYS A 82 -10.06 -10.93 -3.25
N SER A 83 -10.71 -11.38 -2.18
CA SER A 83 -12.12 -11.79 -2.17
C SER A 83 -13.09 -10.61 -2.15
N HIS A 84 -12.63 -9.44 -1.69
CA HIS A 84 -13.47 -8.26 -1.49
C HIS A 84 -13.18 -7.18 -2.54
N ASP A 85 -14.17 -6.36 -2.87
CA ASP A 85 -13.99 -5.27 -3.84
C ASP A 85 -13.21 -4.09 -3.25
N TRP A 86 -13.32 -3.84 -1.94
CA TRP A 86 -12.45 -2.88 -1.28
C TRP A 86 -11.10 -3.55 -0.94
N VAL A 87 -10.02 -2.96 -1.47
CA VAL A 87 -8.66 -3.41 -1.26
C VAL A 87 -7.85 -2.28 -0.61
N PHE A 88 -7.23 -2.59 0.52
CA PHE A 88 -6.37 -1.69 1.27
C PHE A 88 -4.92 -2.10 1.04
N ARG A 89 -4.10 -1.17 0.58
CA ARG A 89 -2.68 -1.41 0.32
C ARG A 89 -1.85 -1.29 1.61
N MET A 90 -0.86 -2.16 1.77
CA MET A 90 0.12 -2.06 2.85
C MET A 90 1.50 -2.55 2.38
N ASP A 91 2.56 -1.82 2.74
CA ASP A 91 3.95 -2.25 2.58
C ASP A 91 4.37 -3.15 3.75
N THR A 92 5.31 -4.06 3.51
CA THR A 92 5.72 -5.09 4.50
C THR A 92 6.74 -4.57 5.51
N ASP A 93 7.29 -3.37 5.31
CA ASP A 93 8.26 -2.71 6.19
C ASP A 93 7.70 -1.50 6.96
N ASP A 94 6.41 -1.18 6.76
CA ASP A 94 5.73 -0.05 7.38
C ASP A 94 4.85 -0.47 8.56
N ILE A 95 4.43 0.49 9.38
CA ILE A 95 3.62 0.26 10.59
C ILE A 95 2.28 1.00 10.47
N CYS A 96 1.16 0.27 10.56
CA CYS A 96 -0.17 0.88 10.60
C CYS A 96 -0.44 1.62 11.92
N VAL A 97 -1.09 2.79 11.83
CA VAL A 97 -1.72 3.40 13.01
C VAL A 97 -2.88 2.50 13.48
N PRO A 98 -3.07 2.27 14.80
CA PRO A 98 -4.08 1.31 15.30
C PRO A 98 -5.50 1.53 14.78
N GLU A 99 -5.92 2.78 14.56
CA GLU A 99 -7.26 3.15 14.08
C GLU A 99 -7.37 3.24 12.56
N ARG A 100 -6.32 2.90 11.81
CA ARG A 100 -6.30 3.07 10.35
C ARG A 100 -7.50 2.47 9.67
N PHE A 101 -7.74 1.18 9.87
CA PHE A 101 -8.82 0.49 9.15
C PHE A 101 -10.20 0.96 9.61
N ALA A 102 -10.38 1.23 10.90
CA ALA A 102 -11.62 1.80 11.40
C ALA A 102 -11.96 3.16 10.74
N LYS A 103 -10.97 4.05 10.60
CA LYS A 103 -11.12 5.34 9.93
C LYS A 103 -11.43 5.18 8.45
N GLN A 104 -10.74 4.28 7.77
CA GLN A 104 -10.95 4.04 6.34
C GLN A 104 -12.33 3.42 6.08
N VAL A 105 -12.78 2.47 6.89
CA VAL A 105 -14.12 1.89 6.79
C VAL A 105 -15.21 2.96 7.03
N ALA A 106 -15.08 3.77 8.09
CA ALA A 106 -16.01 4.86 8.37
C ALA A 106 -16.08 5.87 7.22
N PHE A 107 -14.95 6.18 6.60
CA PHE A 107 -14.91 7.07 5.43
C PHE A 107 -15.67 6.49 4.24
N ILE A 108 -15.49 5.21 3.92
CA ILE A 108 -16.20 4.54 2.83
C ILE A 108 -17.72 4.56 3.06
N GLU A 109 -18.17 4.31 4.29
CA GLU A 109 -19.59 4.31 4.63
C GLU A 109 -20.23 5.70 4.48
N GLN A 110 -19.47 6.77 4.74
CA GLN A 110 -19.91 8.16 4.58
C GLN A 110 -19.79 8.66 3.13
N HIS A 111 -18.88 8.07 2.33
CA HIS A 111 -18.57 8.48 0.97
C HIS A 111 -18.60 7.30 -0.02
N PRO A 112 -19.76 6.64 -0.21
CA PRO A 112 -19.87 5.39 -0.97
C PRO A 112 -19.51 5.52 -2.45
N ASP A 113 -19.50 6.72 -2.99
CA ASP A 113 -19.13 7.00 -4.39
C ASP A 113 -17.62 7.20 -4.60
N THR A 114 -16.85 7.23 -3.52
CA THR A 114 -15.38 7.35 -3.64
C THR A 114 -14.79 6.03 -4.12
N ILE A 115 -13.90 6.11 -5.11
CA ILE A 115 -13.30 4.91 -5.74
C ILE A 115 -11.92 4.61 -5.17
N ILE A 116 -11.18 5.65 -4.82
CA ILE A 116 -9.85 5.57 -4.23
C ILE A 116 -9.64 6.70 -3.26
N PHE A 117 -9.01 6.40 -2.15
CA PHE A 117 -8.51 7.40 -1.21
C PHE A 117 -7.32 6.86 -0.44
N GLY A 118 -6.52 7.76 0.11
CA GLY A 118 -5.38 7.46 0.96
C GLY A 118 -5.40 8.31 2.22
N GLY A 119 -4.22 8.59 2.76
CA GLY A 119 -4.03 9.47 3.91
C GLY A 119 -2.58 9.91 4.05
N GLN A 120 -2.31 10.60 5.14
CA GLN A 120 -0.99 11.13 5.44
C GLN A 120 -0.08 10.04 6.02
N ILE A 121 1.23 10.24 5.93
CA ILE A 121 2.22 9.39 6.58
C ILE A 121 3.20 10.22 7.42
N ALA A 122 3.70 9.59 8.48
CA ALA A 122 4.88 10.07 9.20
C ALA A 122 6.06 9.15 8.85
N GLU A 123 7.15 9.73 8.41
CA GLU A 123 8.36 8.99 8.04
C GLU A 123 9.26 8.86 9.26
N PHE A 124 9.79 7.65 9.53
CA PHE A 124 10.70 7.36 10.64
C PHE A 124 11.88 6.50 10.18
N GLY A 125 12.99 6.54 10.92
CA GLY A 125 14.17 5.75 10.66
C GLY A 125 14.10 4.35 11.29
N GLU A 126 14.94 4.09 12.27
CA GLU A 126 14.97 2.80 12.99
C GLU A 126 13.90 2.74 14.08
N ASN A 127 13.70 3.84 14.81
CA ASN A 127 12.74 3.91 15.90
C ASN A 127 11.52 4.73 15.49
N ILE A 128 10.33 4.15 15.64
CA ILE A 128 9.05 4.82 15.36
C ILE A 128 8.83 6.11 16.16
N GLN A 129 9.51 6.29 17.29
CA GLN A 129 9.44 7.52 18.08
C GLN A 129 10.23 8.67 17.46
N ASP A 130 11.17 8.38 16.55
CA ASP A 130 12.04 9.36 15.90
C ASP A 130 11.47 9.71 14.51
N ILE A 131 10.40 10.50 14.50
CA ILE A 131 9.80 10.99 13.26
C ILE A 131 10.76 11.97 12.59
N VAL A 132 11.16 11.65 11.36
CA VAL A 132 12.10 12.45 10.58
C VAL A 132 11.41 13.41 9.61
N ALA A 133 10.20 13.07 9.16
CA ALA A 133 9.40 13.89 8.24
C ALA A 133 7.91 13.53 8.28
N TYR A 134 7.09 14.45 7.77
CA TYR A 134 5.68 14.19 7.45
C TYR A 134 5.47 14.35 5.96
N ARG A 135 4.82 13.40 5.32
CA ARG A 135 4.46 13.49 3.92
C ARG A 135 2.97 13.66 3.80
N ASN A 136 2.59 14.93 3.58
CA ASN A 136 1.20 15.33 3.42
C ASN A 136 0.84 15.38 1.93
N VAL A 137 -0.33 14.83 1.59
CA VAL A 137 -0.96 14.89 0.27
C VAL A 137 -2.27 15.67 0.37
N PRO A 138 -2.75 16.30 -0.73
CA PRO A 138 -4.01 17.04 -0.72
C PRO A 138 -5.19 16.15 -0.32
N THR A 139 -6.17 16.70 0.42
CA THR A 139 -7.37 15.97 0.87
C THR A 139 -8.54 16.14 -0.09
N GLU A 140 -8.68 17.34 -0.68
CA GLU A 140 -9.80 17.69 -1.53
C GLU A 140 -9.59 17.24 -2.99
N ALA A 141 -10.64 16.68 -3.61
CA ALA A 141 -10.58 16.13 -4.96
C ALA A 141 -10.00 17.12 -5.99
N GLN A 142 -10.38 18.40 -5.93
CA GLN A 142 -9.88 19.41 -6.86
C GLN A 142 -8.36 19.61 -6.74
N ASP A 143 -7.85 19.58 -5.53
CA ASP A 143 -6.42 19.76 -5.28
C ASP A 143 -5.63 18.49 -5.58
N ILE A 144 -6.22 17.30 -5.36
CA ILE A 144 -5.68 16.01 -5.81
C ILE A 144 -5.47 16.03 -7.33
N VAL A 145 -6.49 16.44 -8.12
CA VAL A 145 -6.40 16.54 -9.59
C VAL A 145 -5.25 17.46 -10.01
N LYS A 146 -5.13 18.65 -9.40
CA LYS A 146 -4.03 19.57 -9.70
C LYS A 146 -2.66 19.01 -9.31
N PHE A 147 -2.59 18.34 -8.17
CA PHE A 147 -1.36 17.76 -7.63
C PHE A 147 -0.87 16.60 -8.50
N THR A 148 -1.79 15.79 -9.03
CA THR A 148 -1.50 14.66 -9.92
C THR A 148 -0.72 15.05 -11.17
N GLN A 149 -0.83 16.31 -11.62
CA GLN A 149 -0.06 16.80 -12.76
C GLN A 149 1.45 16.97 -12.48
N LYS A 150 1.85 16.92 -11.21
CA LYS A 150 3.23 17.21 -10.78
C LYS A 150 3.84 16.10 -9.92
N ARG A 151 3.03 15.39 -9.16
CA ARG A 151 3.47 14.42 -8.15
C ARG A 151 2.41 13.35 -7.92
N CYS A 152 2.84 12.20 -7.40
CA CYS A 152 1.93 11.16 -6.93
C CYS A 152 0.98 11.72 -5.84
N PRO A 153 -0.35 11.70 -6.06
CA PRO A 153 -1.32 12.34 -5.17
C PRO A 153 -1.70 11.48 -3.95
N PHE A 154 -1.22 10.25 -3.89
CA PHE A 154 -1.48 9.31 -2.80
C PHE A 154 -0.18 8.76 -2.23
N ASN A 155 -0.17 8.48 -0.94
CA ASN A 155 0.85 7.66 -0.31
C ASN A 155 0.47 6.19 -0.49
N HIS A 156 1.17 5.46 -1.35
CA HIS A 156 0.80 4.13 -1.85
C HIS A 156 0.42 3.15 -0.72
N MET A 157 1.20 3.09 0.34
CA MET A 157 0.95 2.21 1.48
C MET A 157 -0.33 2.53 2.27
N THR A 158 -0.96 3.69 2.03
CA THR A 158 -2.18 4.10 2.73
C THR A 158 -3.44 3.90 1.92
N VAL A 159 -3.35 3.65 0.61
CA VAL A 159 -4.53 3.68 -0.26
C VAL A 159 -5.51 2.56 0.03
N ALA A 160 -6.79 2.91 -0.06
CA ALA A 160 -7.91 2.01 -0.19
C ALA A 160 -8.61 2.31 -1.52
N TYR A 161 -8.94 1.28 -2.29
CA TYR A 161 -9.55 1.44 -3.61
C TYR A 161 -10.53 0.30 -3.92
N GLN A 162 -11.44 0.55 -4.84
CA GLN A 162 -12.29 -0.50 -5.40
C GLN A 162 -11.48 -1.32 -6.41
N LYS A 163 -11.36 -2.63 -6.17
CA LYS A 163 -10.65 -3.59 -7.02
C LYS A 163 -11.14 -3.54 -8.47
N SER A 164 -12.45 -3.49 -8.65
CA SER A 164 -13.08 -3.39 -9.95
C SER A 164 -12.61 -2.16 -10.75
N ALA A 165 -12.46 -1.00 -10.11
CA ALA A 165 -11.96 0.21 -10.76
C ALA A 165 -10.49 0.07 -11.19
N VAL A 166 -9.65 -0.51 -10.34
CA VAL A 166 -8.23 -0.75 -10.66
C VAL A 166 -8.08 -1.74 -11.81
N ILE A 167 -8.84 -2.83 -11.81
CA ILE A 167 -8.84 -3.82 -12.91
C ILE A 167 -9.29 -3.18 -14.22
N ASN A 168 -10.35 -2.36 -14.21
CA ASN A 168 -10.86 -1.68 -15.39
C ASN A 168 -9.87 -0.65 -15.97
N CYS A 169 -8.97 -0.10 -15.14
CA CYS A 169 -7.88 0.76 -15.58
C CYS A 169 -6.65 0.01 -16.10
N GLY A 170 -6.66 -1.33 -16.08
CA GLY A 170 -5.56 -2.18 -16.52
C GLY A 170 -4.58 -2.59 -15.42
N GLY A 171 -4.84 -2.22 -14.16
CA GLY A 171 -4.00 -2.57 -13.01
C GLY A 171 -2.72 -1.75 -12.89
N TYR A 172 -1.79 -2.26 -12.08
CA TYR A 172 -0.45 -1.70 -11.88
C TYR A 172 0.44 -1.92 -13.09
N GLU A 173 1.29 -0.94 -13.42
CA GLU A 173 2.27 -1.02 -14.52
C GLU A 173 3.68 -1.37 -14.02
N ASP A 174 4.62 -1.63 -14.95
CA ASP A 174 5.98 -2.04 -14.61
C ASP A 174 6.87 -0.87 -14.13
N LEU A 175 6.56 0.36 -14.54
CA LEU A 175 7.32 1.55 -14.16
C LEU A 175 6.41 2.54 -13.47
N GLN A 176 6.86 3.05 -12.30
CA GLN A 176 6.04 3.94 -11.47
C GLN A 176 4.62 3.40 -11.29
N GLU A 177 4.55 2.12 -10.92
CA GLU A 177 3.39 1.25 -10.94
C GLU A 177 2.15 1.88 -10.31
N ASP A 178 2.34 2.63 -9.22
CA ASP A 178 1.29 3.32 -8.48
C ASP A 178 0.88 4.64 -9.16
N TYR A 179 1.85 5.48 -9.54
CA TYR A 179 1.56 6.83 -10.05
C TYR A 179 0.77 6.80 -11.36
N TYR A 180 1.15 5.95 -12.32
CA TYR A 180 0.42 5.82 -13.58
C TYR A 180 -1.00 5.31 -13.38
N LEU A 181 -1.20 4.37 -12.47
CA LEU A 181 -2.53 3.88 -12.12
C LEU A 181 -3.41 5.01 -11.56
N TRP A 182 -2.85 5.81 -10.64
CA TRP A 182 -3.59 6.93 -10.04
C TRP A 182 -3.92 8.02 -11.05
N ILE A 183 -2.99 8.34 -11.97
CA ILE A 183 -3.26 9.28 -13.08
C ILE A 183 -4.45 8.79 -13.91
N LYS A 184 -4.51 7.51 -14.28
CA LYS A 184 -5.61 6.94 -15.07
C LYS A 184 -6.95 7.06 -14.33
N LEU A 185 -7.00 6.70 -13.05
CA LEU A 185 -8.22 6.80 -12.24
C LEU A 185 -8.70 8.25 -12.12
N VAL A 186 -7.80 9.19 -11.84
CA VAL A 186 -8.11 10.62 -11.75
C VAL A 186 -8.57 11.17 -13.10
N ALA A 187 -7.91 10.81 -14.21
CA ALA A 187 -8.25 11.27 -15.55
C ALA A 187 -9.61 10.75 -16.04
N GLN A 188 -10.07 9.62 -15.54
CA GLN A 188 -11.42 9.10 -15.81
C GLN A 188 -12.52 9.81 -15.01
N GLY A 189 -12.19 10.86 -14.24
CA GLY A 189 -13.14 11.60 -13.43
C GLY A 189 -13.67 10.85 -12.22
N GLN A 190 -12.96 9.80 -11.77
CA GLN A 190 -13.34 9.05 -10.59
C GLN A 190 -13.31 9.93 -9.34
N LYS A 191 -14.23 9.68 -8.40
CA LYS A 191 -14.24 10.36 -7.10
C LYS A 191 -13.06 9.87 -6.25
N VAL A 192 -12.21 10.80 -5.90
CA VAL A 192 -10.95 10.58 -5.17
C VAL A 192 -10.88 11.47 -3.94
N ALA A 193 -10.18 11.04 -2.89
CA ALA A 193 -9.98 11.80 -1.66
C ALA A 193 -8.67 11.39 -0.96
N ASN A 194 -8.28 12.14 0.06
CA ASN A 194 -7.36 11.66 1.09
C ASN A 194 -7.87 12.07 2.46
N LEU A 195 -7.70 11.21 3.46
CA LEU A 195 -7.92 11.54 4.85
C LEU A 195 -6.84 12.51 5.34
N PRO A 196 -7.19 13.44 6.24
CA PRO A 196 -6.20 14.33 6.86
C PRO A 196 -5.34 13.61 7.90
N ASP A 197 -5.74 12.40 8.29
CA ASP A 197 -5.10 11.60 9.33
C ASP A 197 -3.82 10.95 8.84
N ILE A 198 -2.84 10.81 9.74
CA ILE A 198 -1.71 9.88 9.55
C ILE A 198 -2.29 8.47 9.69
N LEU A 199 -2.12 7.66 8.64
CA LEU A 199 -2.61 6.28 8.59
C LEU A 199 -1.49 5.25 8.74
N VAL A 200 -0.27 5.64 8.38
CA VAL A 200 0.90 4.76 8.38
C VAL A 200 2.14 5.52 8.82
N TYR A 201 2.94 4.88 9.64
CA TYR A 201 4.33 5.24 9.87
C TYR A 201 5.17 4.53 8.82
N ALA A 202 5.77 5.30 7.90
CA ALA A 202 6.56 4.79 6.79
C ALA A 202 8.04 4.74 7.17
N ARG A 203 8.65 3.58 7.01
CA ARG A 203 10.07 3.40 7.31
C ARG A 203 10.93 3.97 6.20
N VAL A 204 11.89 4.84 6.54
CA VAL A 204 12.86 5.41 5.60
C VAL A 204 14.27 4.97 5.98
N GLY A 205 15.15 4.83 4.99
CA GLY A 205 16.58 4.52 5.23
C GLY A 205 17.10 3.24 4.60
N ASN A 206 16.29 2.22 4.38
CA ASN A 206 16.68 0.90 3.85
C ASN A 206 17.01 0.89 2.34
N GLY A 207 17.89 1.82 1.90
CA GLY A 207 18.23 1.97 0.47
C GLY A 207 17.13 2.68 -0.36
N MET A 208 16.08 3.21 0.27
CA MET A 208 15.00 3.93 -0.41
C MET A 208 15.55 5.15 -1.18
N VAL A 209 16.50 5.89 -0.58
CA VAL A 209 17.18 7.03 -1.25
C VAL A 209 17.99 6.58 -2.47
N GLY A 210 18.61 5.40 -2.40
CA GLY A 210 19.36 4.81 -3.52
C GLY A 210 18.44 4.29 -4.62
N ARG A 211 17.31 3.71 -4.27
CA ARG A 211 16.30 3.21 -5.22
C ARG A 211 15.62 4.36 -5.98
N ARG A 212 15.38 5.51 -5.32
CA ARG A 212 14.75 6.70 -5.92
C ARG A 212 15.71 7.60 -6.70
N ARG A 213 17.05 7.41 -6.62
CA ARG A 213 18.07 8.22 -7.31
C ARG A 213 18.67 7.58 -8.56
N GLY A 214 18.18 6.44 -9.02
CA GLY A 214 18.70 5.75 -10.20
C GLY A 214 18.39 6.50 -11.52
N LEU A 215 19.35 6.48 -12.48
CA LEU A 215 19.16 7.06 -13.83
C LEU A 215 17.94 6.51 -14.58
N ASN A 216 17.47 5.32 -14.22
CA ASN A 216 16.27 4.72 -14.79
C ASN A 216 14.99 5.42 -14.32
N GLN A 217 14.96 5.95 -13.11
CA GLN A 217 13.83 6.72 -12.58
C GLN A 217 13.78 8.11 -13.21
N ALA A 218 14.93 8.79 -13.36
CA ALA A 218 15.01 10.05 -14.07
C ALA A 218 14.55 9.95 -15.55
N LYS A 219 14.83 8.82 -16.22
CA LYS A 219 14.34 8.54 -17.58
C LYS A 219 12.84 8.25 -17.65
N ALA A 220 12.24 7.73 -16.57
CA ALA A 220 10.80 7.49 -16.50
C ALA A 220 10.01 8.79 -16.22
N GLU A 221 10.60 9.73 -15.47
CA GLU A 221 10.01 11.05 -15.20
C GLU A 221 10.00 11.99 -16.41
N TRP A 222 10.77 11.68 -17.47
CA TRP A 222 10.92 12.50 -18.70
C TRP A 222 10.18 11.91 -19.92
N ARG A 223 9.36 10.89 -19.76
CA ARG A 223 8.48 10.33 -20.78
C ARG A 223 7.01 10.56 -20.45
#